data_ec8636ad2f0259132d06dce7e2b392f4
#
_entry.id   ec8636ad2f0259132d06dce7e2b392f4
#
_cell.length_a   1.000
_cell.length_b   1.000
_cell.length_c   1.000
_cell.angle_alpha   90.00
_cell.angle_beta   90.00
_cell.angle_gamma   90.00
#
_symmetry.space_group_name_H-M   'P 1'
#
loop_
_entity.id
_entity.type
_entity.pdbx_description
1 polymer ?
#
loop_
_entity_poly.entity_id
_entity_poly.type
_entity_poly.pdbx_seq_one_letter_code
_entity_poly.pdbx_strand_id
1 'polypeptide(L)'
;FWPASVHLIGKDILRFHAIYWPAFLLAAKITPPKKVYGHGWILSNEEKMSKSKGNILDPLEIIKQYGLDPLRYYLIKEVSFGNDGNISQERLEDCINSDLANNFGNLCQRVSAFVIKNCDSKVPEKIKFENDDIKILDEYSQNLDKLRSEIDNQNINYYIDYIVNRLFEANKYFNDQEPWKKKDDKIRLNTIVYTTLEIVRKVTFLLYPIIPQSVSYTHLTLPTIITV
;
A
#
# COMPACT_ATOMS: atom_id res chain seq x y z
N PHE A 1 -11.81 25.01 -7.82
CA PHE A 1 -11.45 23.60 -8.13
C PHE A 1 -11.52 23.28 -9.64
N TRP A 2 -11.61 24.26 -10.49
CA TRP A 2 -11.55 24.11 -11.94
C TRP A 2 -10.34 24.85 -12.53
N PRO A 3 -9.61 24.33 -13.52
CA PRO A 3 -9.84 23.04 -14.19
C PRO A 3 -9.47 21.84 -13.33
N ALA A 4 -10.17 20.71 -13.53
CA ALA A 4 -9.86 19.46 -12.83
C ALA A 4 -8.47 18.94 -13.22
N SER A 5 -7.73 18.44 -12.25
CA SER A 5 -6.41 17.82 -12.50
C SER A 5 -6.55 16.53 -13.29
N VAL A 6 -7.52 15.70 -12.93
CA VAL A 6 -7.83 14.44 -13.63
C VAL A 6 -9.35 14.24 -13.63
N HIS A 7 -9.91 13.89 -14.78
CA HIS A 7 -11.21 13.23 -14.90
C HIS A 7 -10.99 11.73 -14.98
N LEU A 8 -11.35 11.03 -13.91
CA LEU A 8 -11.27 9.58 -13.84
C LEU A 8 -12.61 8.98 -14.24
N ILE A 9 -12.62 8.16 -15.30
CA ILE A 9 -13.84 7.64 -15.91
C ILE A 9 -13.68 6.18 -16.32
N GLY A 10 -14.78 5.46 -16.50
CA GLY A 10 -14.79 4.16 -17.18
C GLY A 10 -14.53 4.29 -18.68
N LYS A 11 -13.84 3.32 -19.27
CA LYS A 11 -13.51 3.35 -20.71
C LYS A 11 -14.73 3.38 -21.64
N ASP A 12 -15.88 2.95 -21.15
CA ASP A 12 -17.17 2.95 -21.89
C ASP A 12 -17.68 4.35 -22.21
N ILE A 13 -17.35 5.34 -21.37
CA ILE A 13 -17.76 6.74 -21.55
C ILE A 13 -16.62 7.64 -22.00
N LEU A 14 -15.49 7.05 -22.44
CA LEU A 14 -14.30 7.78 -22.86
C LEU A 14 -14.61 8.78 -24.00
N ARG A 15 -15.43 8.38 -24.99
CA ARG A 15 -15.79 9.25 -26.11
C ARG A 15 -16.47 10.54 -25.66
N PHE A 16 -17.33 10.45 -24.64
CA PHE A 16 -18.03 11.63 -24.11
C PHE A 16 -17.09 12.58 -23.39
N HIS A 17 -16.12 12.05 -22.65
CA HIS A 17 -15.24 12.86 -21.79
C HIS A 17 -13.94 13.29 -22.48
N ALA A 18 -13.50 12.59 -23.52
CA ALA A 18 -12.28 12.93 -24.25
C ALA A 18 -12.53 13.68 -25.58
N ILE A 19 -13.76 13.66 -26.10
CA ILE A 19 -14.12 14.33 -27.36
C ILE A 19 -15.21 15.37 -27.14
N TYR A 20 -16.41 14.95 -26.73
CA TYR A 20 -17.56 15.87 -26.67
C TYR A 20 -17.43 16.88 -25.54
N TRP A 21 -17.04 16.45 -24.36
CA TRP A 21 -16.89 17.35 -23.22
C TRP A 21 -15.86 18.46 -23.44
N PRO A 22 -14.62 18.17 -23.89
CA PRO A 22 -13.68 19.21 -24.27
C PRO A 22 -14.18 20.14 -25.35
N ALA A 23 -14.89 19.62 -26.36
CA ALA A 23 -15.47 20.44 -27.43
C ALA A 23 -16.51 21.45 -26.89
N PHE A 24 -17.39 21.02 -25.97
CA PHE A 24 -18.37 21.90 -25.32
C PHE A 24 -17.69 22.96 -24.46
N LEU A 25 -16.66 22.56 -23.67
CA LEU A 25 -15.92 23.51 -22.84
C LEU A 25 -15.22 24.57 -23.69
N LEU A 26 -14.55 24.17 -24.76
CA LEU A 26 -13.89 25.09 -25.69
C LEU A 26 -14.88 26.02 -26.38
N ALA A 27 -16.04 25.53 -26.82
CA ALA A 27 -17.10 26.35 -27.37
C ALA A 27 -17.62 27.38 -26.36
N ALA A 28 -17.70 26.99 -25.09
CA ALA A 28 -18.08 27.88 -23.99
C ALA A 28 -16.91 28.76 -23.45
N LYS A 29 -15.72 28.70 -24.06
CA LYS A 29 -14.50 29.39 -23.63
C LYS A 29 -14.08 29.04 -22.21
N ILE A 30 -14.35 27.82 -21.78
CA ILE A 30 -13.94 27.25 -20.48
C ILE A 30 -12.74 26.34 -20.71
N THR A 31 -11.73 26.47 -19.87
CA THR A 31 -10.52 25.62 -19.91
C THR A 31 -10.90 24.15 -19.70
N PRO A 32 -10.49 23.21 -20.57
CA PRO A 32 -10.69 21.77 -20.35
C PRO A 32 -9.94 21.23 -19.12
N PRO A 33 -10.32 20.04 -18.62
CA PRO A 33 -9.54 19.36 -17.59
C PRO A 33 -8.12 19.07 -18.08
N LYS A 34 -7.16 19.01 -17.15
CA LYS A 34 -5.75 18.79 -17.51
C LYS A 34 -5.49 17.39 -18.04
N LYS A 35 -6.25 16.40 -17.58
CA LYS A 35 -6.14 15.00 -17.98
C LYS A 35 -7.51 14.32 -17.93
N VAL A 36 -7.78 13.45 -18.89
CA VAL A 36 -8.86 12.46 -18.84
C VAL A 36 -8.22 11.09 -18.78
N TYR A 37 -8.56 10.29 -17.78
CA TYR A 37 -8.02 8.97 -17.57
C TYR A 37 -9.15 7.94 -17.57
N GLY A 38 -9.13 7.01 -18.54
CA GLY A 38 -10.09 5.93 -18.65
C GLY A 38 -9.57 4.65 -17.99
N HIS A 39 -10.29 4.14 -17.00
CA HIS A 39 -9.99 2.82 -16.44
C HIS A 39 -10.76 1.70 -17.14
N GLY A 40 -10.22 0.47 -17.05
CA GLY A 40 -10.81 -0.72 -17.65
C GLY A 40 -12.01 -1.27 -16.89
N TRP A 41 -12.55 -2.39 -17.39
CA TRP A 41 -13.62 -3.12 -16.75
C TRP A 41 -13.10 -3.96 -15.57
N ILE A 42 -13.93 -4.11 -14.56
CA ILE A 42 -13.76 -5.16 -13.55
C ILE A 42 -14.53 -6.39 -14.04
N LEU A 43 -13.79 -7.47 -14.27
CA LEU A 43 -14.30 -8.74 -14.74
C LEU A 43 -14.40 -9.72 -13.58
N SER A 44 -15.32 -10.65 -13.66
CA SER A 44 -15.41 -11.82 -12.78
C SER A 44 -15.28 -13.08 -13.63
N ASN A 45 -14.25 -13.88 -13.34
CA ASN A 45 -13.92 -15.08 -14.13
C ASN A 45 -13.76 -14.78 -15.64
N GLU A 46 -13.00 -13.71 -15.95
CA GLU A 46 -12.74 -13.24 -17.32
C GLU A 46 -13.98 -12.74 -18.09
N GLU A 47 -15.13 -12.69 -17.44
CA GLU A 47 -16.36 -12.23 -18.02
C GLU A 47 -16.82 -10.90 -17.40
N LYS A 48 -17.48 -10.07 -18.24
CA LYS A 48 -18.12 -8.87 -17.73
C LYS A 48 -19.21 -9.24 -16.73
N MET A 49 -19.18 -8.60 -15.55
CA MET A 49 -20.19 -8.81 -14.52
C MET A 49 -21.58 -8.41 -15.02
N SER A 50 -22.56 -9.29 -14.81
CA SER A 50 -23.94 -9.08 -15.22
C SER A 50 -24.90 -9.71 -14.23
N LYS A 51 -25.99 -9.01 -13.87
CA LYS A 51 -27.03 -9.54 -12.99
C LYS A 51 -27.67 -10.81 -13.54
N SER A 52 -27.83 -10.89 -14.87
CA SER A 52 -28.42 -12.06 -15.53
C SER A 52 -27.56 -13.31 -15.47
N LYS A 53 -26.24 -13.14 -15.34
CA LYS A 53 -25.27 -14.26 -15.22
C LYS A 53 -25.00 -14.67 -13.79
N GLY A 54 -25.44 -13.89 -12.80
CA GLY A 54 -25.19 -14.18 -11.39
C GLY A 54 -23.70 -14.12 -10.97
N ASN A 55 -22.84 -13.50 -11.79
CA ASN A 55 -21.40 -13.40 -11.57
C ASN A 55 -20.97 -12.05 -10.96
N ILE A 56 -21.91 -11.34 -10.33
CA ILE A 56 -21.62 -10.07 -9.67
C ILE A 56 -20.99 -10.36 -8.30
N LEU A 57 -19.81 -9.81 -8.08
CA LEU A 57 -19.23 -9.70 -6.75
C LEU A 57 -19.75 -8.41 -6.10
N ASP A 58 -20.65 -8.56 -5.11
CA ASP A 58 -21.19 -7.41 -4.40
C ASP A 58 -20.13 -6.86 -3.43
N PRO A 59 -19.64 -5.63 -3.64
CA PRO A 59 -18.64 -5.05 -2.76
C PRO A 59 -19.12 -4.88 -1.31
N LEU A 60 -20.42 -4.73 -1.07
CA LEU A 60 -20.96 -4.59 0.28
C LEU A 60 -20.88 -5.92 1.05
N GLU A 61 -21.15 -7.04 0.40
CA GLU A 61 -20.99 -8.37 1.02
C GLU A 61 -19.50 -8.69 1.27
N ILE A 62 -18.61 -8.32 0.35
CA ILE A 62 -17.16 -8.44 0.55
C ILE A 62 -16.70 -7.60 1.74
N ILE A 63 -17.14 -6.35 1.83
CA ILE A 63 -16.80 -5.45 2.95
C ILE A 63 -17.31 -6.03 4.28
N LYS A 64 -18.51 -6.60 4.30
CA LYS A 64 -19.08 -7.22 5.49
C LYS A 64 -18.27 -8.44 5.96
N GLN A 65 -17.73 -9.21 5.03
CA GLN A 65 -16.97 -10.44 5.32
C GLN A 65 -15.50 -10.15 5.68
N TYR A 66 -14.83 -9.29 4.92
CA TYR A 66 -13.37 -9.07 5.02
C TYR A 66 -12.98 -7.68 5.52
N GLY A 67 -13.91 -6.73 5.55
CA GLY A 67 -13.65 -5.33 5.85
C GLY A 67 -13.35 -4.48 4.61
N LEU A 68 -13.38 -3.17 4.80
CA LEU A 68 -13.17 -2.20 3.71
C LEU A 68 -11.71 -2.15 3.23
N ASP A 69 -10.77 -2.11 4.15
CA ASP A 69 -9.34 -1.95 3.82
C ASP A 69 -8.78 -3.10 2.96
N PRO A 70 -9.06 -4.39 3.25
CA PRO A 70 -8.65 -5.50 2.39
C PRO A 70 -9.20 -5.39 0.97
N LEU A 71 -10.45 -5.01 0.81
CA LEU A 71 -11.04 -4.80 -0.51
C LEU A 71 -10.36 -3.66 -1.27
N ARG A 72 -10.11 -2.52 -0.61
CA ARG A 72 -9.39 -1.38 -1.21
C ARG A 72 -7.99 -1.79 -1.67
N TYR A 73 -7.25 -2.47 -0.80
CA TYR A 73 -5.91 -2.97 -1.11
C TYR A 73 -5.92 -3.91 -2.33
N TYR A 74 -6.82 -4.89 -2.32
CA TYR A 74 -6.96 -5.86 -3.39
C TYR A 74 -7.26 -5.20 -4.74
N LEU A 75 -8.26 -4.32 -4.79
CA LEU A 75 -8.64 -3.63 -6.04
C LEU A 75 -7.51 -2.78 -6.61
N ILE A 76 -6.70 -2.16 -5.74
CA ILE A 76 -5.56 -1.34 -6.18
C ILE A 76 -4.40 -2.22 -6.66
N LYS A 77 -4.19 -3.37 -6.02
CA LYS A 77 -3.06 -4.26 -6.34
C LYS A 77 -3.33 -5.12 -7.57
N GLU A 78 -4.47 -5.81 -7.60
CA GLU A 78 -4.76 -6.83 -8.60
C GLU A 78 -5.21 -6.26 -9.95
N VAL A 79 -5.87 -5.11 -9.92
CA VAL A 79 -6.35 -4.47 -11.14
C VAL A 79 -5.34 -3.42 -11.59
N SER A 80 -4.55 -3.73 -12.60
CA SER A 80 -3.68 -2.74 -13.23
C SER A 80 -4.51 -1.55 -13.70
N PHE A 81 -4.28 -0.40 -13.06
CA PHE A 81 -5.08 0.79 -13.29
C PHE A 81 -5.02 1.21 -14.77
N GLY A 82 -6.19 1.36 -15.41
CA GLY A 82 -6.31 1.61 -16.85
C GLY A 82 -6.58 0.35 -17.70
N ASN A 83 -6.30 -0.84 -17.20
CA ASN A 83 -6.58 -2.11 -17.88
C ASN A 83 -7.83 -2.78 -17.32
N ASP A 84 -8.33 -3.79 -18.03
CA ASP A 84 -9.35 -4.68 -17.49
C ASP A 84 -8.73 -5.56 -16.40
N GLY A 85 -9.42 -5.69 -15.28
CA GLY A 85 -8.98 -6.49 -14.15
C GLY A 85 -9.92 -7.64 -13.87
N ASN A 86 -9.38 -8.84 -13.68
CA ASN A 86 -10.17 -10.01 -13.32
C ASN A 86 -10.09 -10.22 -11.81
N ILE A 87 -11.24 -10.14 -11.12
CA ILE A 87 -11.32 -10.32 -9.69
C ILE A 87 -12.03 -11.64 -9.33
N SER A 88 -11.58 -12.26 -8.24
CA SER A 88 -12.24 -13.43 -7.64
C SER A 88 -12.07 -13.40 -6.12
N GLN A 89 -12.94 -14.13 -5.42
CA GLN A 89 -12.84 -14.25 -3.97
C GLN A 89 -11.54 -14.95 -3.55
N GLU A 90 -11.14 -16.00 -4.25
CA GLU A 90 -9.90 -16.74 -4.00
C GLU A 90 -8.67 -15.80 -4.07
N ARG A 91 -8.55 -15.01 -5.14
CA ARG A 91 -7.47 -14.03 -5.29
C ARG A 91 -7.49 -12.95 -4.22
N LEU A 92 -8.68 -12.53 -3.77
CA LEU A 92 -8.83 -11.61 -2.65
C LEU A 92 -8.27 -12.23 -1.36
N GLU A 93 -8.63 -13.46 -1.05
CA GLU A 93 -8.16 -14.18 0.14
C GLU A 93 -6.65 -14.40 0.11
N ASP A 94 -6.11 -14.79 -1.05
CA ASP A 94 -4.67 -14.95 -1.25
C ASP A 94 -3.92 -13.62 -1.04
N CYS A 95 -4.43 -12.54 -1.59
CA CYS A 95 -3.87 -11.20 -1.44
C CYS A 95 -3.87 -10.74 0.03
N ILE A 96 -4.98 -10.94 0.74
CA ILE A 96 -5.09 -10.63 2.17
C ILE A 96 -4.08 -11.44 2.97
N ASN A 97 -4.01 -12.73 2.73
CA ASN A 97 -3.15 -13.64 3.49
C ASN A 97 -1.67 -13.40 3.20
N SER A 98 -1.28 -13.25 1.93
CA SER A 98 0.13 -13.08 1.55
C SER A 98 0.68 -11.72 1.98
N ASP A 99 0.00 -10.65 1.63
CA ASP A 99 0.56 -9.31 1.75
C ASP A 99 0.23 -8.64 3.08
N LEU A 100 -1.05 -8.66 3.45
CA LEU A 100 -1.50 -7.95 4.65
C LEU A 100 -1.22 -8.76 5.91
N ALA A 101 -1.56 -10.04 5.94
CA ALA A 101 -1.35 -10.86 7.12
C ALA A 101 0.10 -11.32 7.27
N ASN A 102 0.63 -12.06 6.27
CA ASN A 102 1.93 -12.72 6.39
C ASN A 102 3.11 -11.77 6.17
N ASN A 103 2.99 -10.79 5.26
CA ASN A 103 4.10 -9.86 5.01
C ASN A 103 4.07 -8.68 6.00
N PHE A 104 3.01 -7.87 6.00
CA PHE A 104 2.93 -6.67 6.83
C PHE A 104 2.60 -6.98 8.30
N GLY A 105 1.48 -7.68 8.56
CA GLY A 105 1.00 -7.96 9.91
C GLY A 105 1.97 -8.79 10.74
N ASN A 106 2.53 -9.85 10.14
CA ASN A 106 3.53 -10.69 10.79
C ASN A 106 4.81 -9.92 11.13
N LEU A 107 5.30 -9.05 10.23
CA LEU A 107 6.47 -8.22 10.54
C LEU A 107 6.19 -7.30 11.73
N CYS A 108 5.06 -6.59 11.72
CA CYS A 108 4.65 -5.72 12.82
C CYS A 108 4.57 -6.50 14.14
N GLN A 109 3.91 -7.65 14.15
CA GLN A 109 3.75 -8.49 15.34
C GLN A 109 5.10 -9.00 15.87
N ARG A 110 5.96 -9.52 15.00
CA ARG A 110 7.28 -10.08 15.39
C ARG A 110 8.18 -9.01 15.97
N VAL A 111 8.26 -7.85 15.34
CA VAL A 111 9.11 -6.75 15.82
C VAL A 111 8.57 -6.18 17.12
N SER A 112 7.26 -5.96 17.22
CA SER A 112 6.64 -5.47 18.47
C SER A 112 6.81 -6.44 19.62
N ALA A 113 6.59 -7.73 19.41
CA ALA A 113 6.81 -8.75 20.42
C ALA A 113 8.30 -8.82 20.86
N PHE A 114 9.22 -8.61 19.90
CA PHE A 114 10.64 -8.56 20.20
C PHE A 114 11.01 -7.34 21.06
N VAL A 115 10.47 -6.16 20.76
CA VAL A 115 10.65 -4.92 21.54
C VAL A 115 10.13 -5.09 22.97
N ILE A 116 8.93 -5.63 23.12
CA ILE A 116 8.34 -5.88 24.45
C ILE A 116 9.24 -6.78 25.28
N LYS A 117 9.79 -7.84 24.69
CA LYS A 117 10.57 -8.84 25.40
C LYS A 117 12.02 -8.43 25.67
N ASN A 118 12.66 -7.63 24.79
CA ASN A 118 14.10 -7.41 24.79
C ASN A 118 14.53 -5.95 24.93
N CYS A 119 13.60 -4.99 24.80
CA CYS A 119 13.86 -3.54 24.81
C CYS A 119 12.95 -2.79 25.80
N ASP A 120 12.54 -3.43 26.89
CA ASP A 120 11.73 -2.85 27.98
C ASP A 120 10.46 -2.14 27.47
N SER A 121 9.84 -2.67 26.41
CA SER A 121 8.67 -2.09 25.72
C SER A 121 8.90 -0.66 25.18
N LYS A 122 10.16 -0.27 24.95
CA LYS A 122 10.52 1.04 24.39
C LYS A 122 11.23 0.87 23.06
N VAL A 123 11.01 1.83 22.16
CA VAL A 123 11.79 1.90 20.93
C VAL A 123 13.24 2.18 21.30
N PRO A 124 14.18 1.29 20.95
CA PRO A 124 15.57 1.50 21.31
C PRO A 124 16.16 2.69 20.56
N GLU A 125 17.13 3.37 21.18
CA GLU A 125 17.89 4.41 20.52
C GLU A 125 18.83 3.81 19.46
N LYS A 126 18.97 4.50 18.35
CA LYS A 126 20.00 4.20 17.35
C LYS A 126 21.37 4.64 17.90
N ILE A 127 22.35 3.73 17.89
CA ILE A 127 23.68 4.08 18.40
C ILE A 127 24.70 4.12 17.26
N LYS A 128 24.76 3.07 16.44
CA LYS A 128 25.74 2.96 15.37
C LYS A 128 25.15 2.17 14.22
N PHE A 129 24.97 2.81 13.05
CA PHE A 129 24.58 2.14 11.82
C PHE A 129 25.76 1.45 11.17
N GLU A 130 25.50 0.27 10.64
CA GLU A 130 26.33 -0.45 9.69
C GLU A 130 25.85 -0.22 8.25
N ASN A 131 26.63 -0.65 7.26
CA ASN A 131 26.32 -0.41 5.85
C ASN A 131 24.94 -0.96 5.43
N ASP A 132 24.55 -2.13 5.96
CA ASP A 132 23.25 -2.73 5.64
C ASP A 132 22.08 -1.91 6.18
N ASP A 133 22.25 -1.32 7.38
CA ASP A 133 21.23 -0.46 7.99
C ASP A 133 21.04 0.83 7.18
N ILE A 134 22.15 1.45 6.80
CA ILE A 134 22.16 2.66 5.97
C ILE A 134 21.51 2.36 4.63
N LYS A 135 21.96 1.30 3.96
CA LYS A 135 21.46 0.90 2.64
C LYS A 135 19.95 0.76 2.64
N ILE A 136 19.39 -0.05 3.58
CA ILE A 136 17.95 -0.30 3.61
C ILE A 136 17.14 0.95 3.97
N LEU A 137 17.65 1.84 4.80
CA LEU A 137 16.99 3.11 5.15
C LEU A 137 17.02 4.14 4.02
N ASP A 138 18.14 4.21 3.27
CA ASP A 138 18.33 5.15 2.16
C ASP A 138 17.46 4.78 0.96
N GLU A 139 17.27 3.50 0.69
CA GLU A 139 16.41 3.03 -0.40
C GLU A 139 14.96 3.53 -0.28
N TYR A 140 14.47 3.76 0.94
CA TYR A 140 13.17 4.40 1.17
C TYR A 140 13.16 5.88 0.83
N SER A 141 14.23 6.58 1.11
CA SER A 141 14.28 8.04 0.96
C SER A 141 14.51 8.45 -0.50
N GLN A 142 15.32 7.68 -1.22
CA GLN A 142 15.71 7.99 -2.60
C GLN A 142 14.58 7.83 -3.63
N ASN A 143 13.53 7.06 -3.32
CA ASN A 143 12.47 6.74 -4.26
C ASN A 143 11.17 7.54 -4.06
N LEU A 144 11.09 8.44 -3.09
CA LEU A 144 9.85 9.17 -2.79
C LEU A 144 9.38 10.07 -3.93
N ASP A 145 10.29 10.77 -4.61
CA ASP A 145 9.94 11.63 -5.75
C ASP A 145 9.48 10.80 -6.94
N LYS A 146 10.10 9.63 -7.17
CA LYS A 146 9.64 8.69 -8.18
C LYS A 146 8.25 8.15 -7.86
N LEU A 147 7.99 7.74 -6.62
CA LEU A 147 6.66 7.29 -6.20
C LEU A 147 5.59 8.36 -6.42
N ARG A 148 5.89 9.61 -6.10
CA ARG A 148 4.98 10.74 -6.36
C ARG A 148 4.71 10.89 -7.86
N SER A 149 5.74 10.87 -8.69
CA SER A 149 5.60 10.95 -10.14
C SER A 149 4.77 9.81 -10.71
N GLU A 150 4.94 8.59 -10.20
CA GLU A 150 4.15 7.43 -10.65
C GLU A 150 2.66 7.57 -10.28
N ILE A 151 2.35 8.08 -9.08
CA ILE A 151 0.96 8.38 -8.68
C ILE A 151 0.38 9.49 -9.56
N ASP A 152 1.13 10.57 -9.84
CA ASP A 152 0.68 11.66 -10.72
C ASP A 152 0.41 11.16 -12.15
N ASN A 153 1.10 10.11 -12.58
CA ASN A 153 0.89 9.43 -13.85
C ASN A 153 -0.17 8.31 -13.78
N GLN A 154 -0.83 8.15 -12.64
CA GLN A 154 -1.84 7.10 -12.36
C GLN A 154 -1.28 5.67 -12.41
N ASN A 155 0.02 5.47 -12.26
CA ASN A 155 0.66 4.16 -12.14
C ASN A 155 0.62 3.68 -10.68
N ILE A 156 -0.58 3.42 -10.18
CA ILE A 156 -0.81 3.08 -8.78
C ILE A 156 -0.23 1.70 -8.44
N ASN A 157 -0.21 0.77 -9.41
CA ASN A 157 0.39 -0.55 -9.20
C ASN A 157 1.88 -0.45 -8.83
N TYR A 158 2.63 0.44 -9.49
CA TYR A 158 4.04 0.67 -9.12
C TYR A 158 4.19 1.07 -7.65
N TYR A 159 3.28 1.90 -7.15
CA TYR A 159 3.29 2.32 -5.75
C TYR A 159 3.08 1.14 -4.79
N ILE A 160 2.12 0.26 -5.09
CA ILE A 160 1.87 -0.95 -4.27
C ILE A 160 3.04 -1.92 -4.35
N ASP A 161 3.55 -2.19 -5.55
CA ASP A 161 4.69 -3.10 -5.74
C ASP A 161 5.92 -2.62 -4.98
N TYR A 162 6.16 -1.31 -4.98
CA TYR A 162 7.23 -0.72 -4.17
C TYR A 162 7.05 -1.03 -2.69
N ILE A 163 5.85 -0.82 -2.13
CA ILE A 163 5.56 -1.09 -0.72
C ILE A 163 5.76 -2.56 -0.37
N VAL A 164 5.22 -3.47 -1.20
CA VAL A 164 5.35 -4.92 -1.00
C VAL A 164 6.81 -5.36 -1.01
N ASN A 165 7.60 -4.85 -1.96
CA ASN A 165 9.03 -5.13 -2.03
C ASN A 165 9.78 -4.62 -0.80
N ARG A 166 9.46 -3.40 -0.33
CA ARG A 166 10.09 -2.86 0.89
C ARG A 166 9.74 -3.68 2.13
N LEU A 167 8.51 -4.17 2.25
CA LEU A 167 8.12 -5.08 3.33
C LEU A 167 8.89 -6.41 3.28
N PHE A 168 9.05 -6.97 2.09
CA PHE A 168 9.81 -8.19 1.90
C PHE A 168 11.28 -8.01 2.33
N GLU A 169 11.90 -6.92 1.92
CA GLU A 169 13.28 -6.59 2.31
C GLU A 169 13.42 -6.33 3.81
N ALA A 170 12.43 -5.69 4.44
CA ALA A 170 12.42 -5.51 5.89
C ALA A 170 12.32 -6.83 6.66
N ASN A 171 11.45 -7.75 6.19
CA ASN A 171 11.37 -9.10 6.74
C ASN A 171 12.69 -9.85 6.59
N LYS A 172 13.30 -9.77 5.40
CA LYS A 172 14.60 -10.39 5.11
C LYS A 172 15.69 -9.81 6.00
N TYR A 173 15.80 -8.46 6.07
CA TYR A 173 16.77 -7.78 6.92
C TYR A 173 16.66 -8.22 8.39
N PHE A 174 15.44 -8.24 8.95
CA PHE A 174 15.24 -8.66 10.34
C PHE A 174 15.64 -10.12 10.59
N ASN A 175 15.40 -11.00 9.60
CA ASN A 175 15.81 -12.39 9.66
C ASN A 175 17.33 -12.55 9.54
N ASP A 176 17.96 -11.89 8.56
CA ASP A 176 19.39 -12.01 8.26
C ASP A 176 20.25 -11.42 9.39
N GLN A 177 19.79 -10.35 10.04
CA GLN A 177 20.48 -9.72 11.14
C GLN A 177 20.34 -10.49 12.47
N GLU A 178 19.40 -11.42 12.60
CA GLU A 178 19.20 -12.32 13.73
C GLU A 178 19.33 -11.64 15.13
N PRO A 179 18.51 -10.59 15.44
CA PRO A 179 18.67 -9.85 16.69
C PRO A 179 18.52 -10.73 17.93
N TRP A 180 17.82 -11.86 17.82
CA TRP A 180 17.69 -12.83 18.94
C TRP A 180 18.98 -13.53 19.32
N LYS A 181 19.98 -13.56 18.43
CA LYS A 181 21.33 -14.08 18.68
C LYS A 181 22.30 -13.02 19.22
N LYS A 182 21.90 -11.74 19.23
CA LYS A 182 22.77 -10.60 19.57
C LYS A 182 22.44 -10.00 20.96
N LYS A 183 21.93 -10.81 21.88
CA LYS A 183 21.52 -10.33 23.21
C LYS A 183 22.67 -9.76 24.04
N ASP A 184 23.89 -10.25 23.81
CA ASP A 184 25.10 -9.79 24.50
C ASP A 184 25.67 -8.51 23.86
N ASP A 185 25.33 -8.21 22.60
CA ASP A 185 25.65 -6.97 21.90
C ASP A 185 24.42 -6.05 21.83
N LYS A 186 24.13 -5.37 22.93
CA LYS A 186 23.01 -4.45 23.05
C LYS A 186 23.03 -3.31 22.03
N ILE A 187 24.21 -2.84 21.64
CA ILE A 187 24.37 -1.76 20.67
C ILE A 187 23.85 -2.23 19.30
N ARG A 188 24.31 -3.38 18.85
CA ARG A 188 23.88 -3.94 17.56
C ARG A 188 22.42 -4.35 17.60
N LEU A 189 21.96 -5.02 18.64
CA LEU A 189 20.56 -5.39 18.83
C LEU A 189 19.65 -4.16 18.71
N ASN A 190 19.94 -3.10 19.45
CA ASN A 190 19.15 -1.87 19.45
C ASN A 190 19.10 -1.23 18.07
N THR A 191 20.22 -1.18 17.36
CA THR A 191 20.29 -0.61 16.00
C THR A 191 19.46 -1.42 15.01
N ILE A 192 19.52 -2.76 15.04
CA ILE A 192 18.70 -3.61 14.15
C ILE A 192 17.21 -3.40 14.41
N VAL A 193 16.81 -3.40 15.68
CA VAL A 193 15.40 -3.21 16.05
C VAL A 193 14.92 -1.81 15.65
N TYR A 194 15.71 -0.77 15.93
CA TYR A 194 15.39 0.59 15.51
C TYR A 194 15.22 0.69 13.98
N THR A 195 16.16 0.15 13.20
CA THR A 195 16.11 0.16 11.74
C THR A 195 14.85 -0.52 11.22
N THR A 196 14.51 -1.70 11.76
CA THR A 196 13.30 -2.41 11.36
C THR A 196 12.03 -1.64 11.70
N LEU A 197 11.94 -1.06 12.91
CA LEU A 197 10.80 -0.24 13.33
C LEU A 197 10.65 1.00 12.46
N GLU A 198 11.75 1.66 12.08
CA GLU A 198 11.71 2.82 11.21
C GLU A 198 11.21 2.47 9.79
N ILE A 199 11.56 1.30 9.29
CA ILE A 199 11.02 0.79 8.02
C ILE A 199 9.51 0.52 8.15
N VAL A 200 9.10 -0.19 9.20
CA VAL A 200 7.67 -0.43 9.47
C VAL A 200 6.90 0.88 9.54
N ARG A 201 7.42 1.88 10.26
CA ARG A 201 6.81 3.21 10.35
C ARG A 201 6.65 3.88 8.98
N LYS A 202 7.70 3.88 8.15
CA LYS A 202 7.67 4.47 6.80
C LYS A 202 6.67 3.74 5.89
N VAL A 203 6.68 2.41 5.88
CA VAL A 203 5.73 1.60 5.10
C VAL A 203 4.29 1.83 5.57
N THR A 204 4.06 1.86 6.87
CA THR A 204 2.74 2.14 7.45
C THR A 204 2.21 3.50 6.98
N PHE A 205 3.07 4.51 6.94
CA PHE A 205 2.72 5.82 6.41
C PHE A 205 2.35 5.79 4.91
N LEU A 206 3.09 5.02 4.11
CA LEU A 206 2.78 4.84 2.69
C LEU A 206 1.48 4.03 2.49
N LEU A 207 1.14 3.09 3.36
CA LEU A 207 -0.10 2.33 3.31
C LEU A 207 -1.34 3.12 3.76
N TYR A 208 -1.17 4.20 4.52
CA TYR A 208 -2.28 4.95 5.10
C TYR A 208 -3.35 5.40 4.08
N PRO A 209 -3.01 5.91 2.88
CA PRO A 209 -4.03 6.30 1.89
C PRO A 209 -4.87 5.13 1.37
N ILE A 210 -4.37 3.89 1.49
CA ILE A 210 -4.97 2.68 0.93
C ILE A 210 -5.81 1.96 1.99
N ILE A 211 -5.21 1.69 3.16
CA ILE A 211 -5.79 0.92 4.27
C ILE A 211 -5.82 1.73 5.57
N PRO A 212 -6.55 2.86 5.61
CA PRO A 212 -6.47 3.81 6.71
C PRO A 212 -6.90 3.24 8.06
N GLN A 213 -7.90 2.33 8.09
CA GLN A 213 -8.38 1.73 9.34
C GLN A 213 -7.34 0.77 9.91
N SER A 214 -6.80 -0.13 9.09
CA SER A 214 -5.78 -1.11 9.48
C SER A 214 -4.51 -0.42 9.98
N VAL A 215 -4.09 0.66 9.31
CA VAL A 215 -2.95 1.47 9.72
C VAL A 215 -3.21 2.18 11.05
N SER A 216 -4.42 2.71 11.28
CA SER A 216 -4.76 3.35 12.55
C SER A 216 -4.65 2.38 13.72
N TYR A 217 -5.07 1.12 13.56
CA TYR A 217 -4.86 0.08 14.58
C TYR A 217 -3.38 -0.21 14.82
N THR A 218 -2.58 -0.28 13.77
CA THR A 218 -1.12 -0.50 13.87
C THR A 218 -0.46 0.68 14.59
N HIS A 219 -0.85 1.91 14.31
CA HIS A 219 -0.37 3.10 15.01
C HIS A 219 -0.78 3.15 16.48
N LEU A 220 -1.93 2.65 16.84
CA LEU A 220 -2.37 2.57 18.25
C LEU A 220 -1.60 1.52 19.04
N THR A 221 -1.12 0.47 18.40
CA THR A 221 -0.31 -0.57 19.06
C THR A 221 1.17 -0.23 19.11
N LEU A 222 1.73 0.38 18.06
CA LEU A 222 3.10 0.86 18.02
C LEU A 222 3.36 2.05 18.97
N PRO A 223 2.48 3.10 19.10
CA PRO A 223 2.70 4.20 20.04
C PRO A 223 2.58 3.82 21.52
N THR A 224 1.86 2.75 21.86
CA THR A 224 1.85 2.23 23.23
C THR A 224 3.22 1.68 23.63
N ILE A 225 4.03 1.32 22.63
CA ILE A 225 5.44 0.94 22.78
C ILE A 225 6.36 2.18 22.68
N ILE A 226 5.87 3.32 22.10
CA ILE A 226 6.66 4.53 21.78
C ILE A 226 6.47 5.65 22.81
N THR A 227 5.63 5.52 23.83
CA THR A 227 5.55 6.55 24.86
C THR A 227 6.86 6.59 25.66
N VAL A 228 7.62 7.61 25.38
CA VAL A 228 8.81 8.09 26.10
C VAL A 228 8.47 8.41 27.54
#